data_bb92fd6ca475656d17afe4c7397a7773
#
_entry.id   bb92fd6ca475656d17afe4c7397a7773
#
_cell.length_a   1.000
_cell.length_b   1.000
_cell.length_c   1.000
_cell.angle_alpha   90.00
_cell.angle_beta   90.00
_cell.angle_gamma   90.00
#
_symmetry.space_group_name_H-M   'P 1'
#
loop_
_entity.id
_entity.type
_entity.pdbx_description
1 polymer ?
#
loop_
_entity_poly.entity_id
_entity_poly.type
_entity_poly.pdbx_seq_one_letter_code
_entity_poly.pdbx_strand_id
1 'polypeptide(L)'
;MLKISNVTKSFSGVFEPVLKRVNLSLEEGEFCTLIGANGSGKSTLLKIISGEYVADSGKIKRDGEVSQVVQEVNKGTIPSMTMLENIALICVKTPRFSFYGRHKNDIADKIRSLNIGLEKFIDQPLSVLSGGQRQTIATLMALNSGSKILLLDEHTSALDPKMQTLLMEYTAKSVRKLGLTTLMITHNMEDAVKYGDRLIMMHRGQIVVDLKGHEKSNLKIQSLLEMFHKFEDQSLLHCGEENVN
;
A
#
# COMPACT_ATOMS: atom_id res chain seq x y z
N MET A 1 -5.88 14.97 -2.62
CA MET A 1 -7.19 14.29 -2.40
C MET A 1 -7.35 13.13 -3.39
N LEU A 2 -7.91 12.01 -2.94
CA LEU A 2 -8.33 10.88 -3.78
C LEU A 2 -9.82 10.67 -3.59
N LYS A 3 -10.61 10.60 -4.66
CA LYS A 3 -12.06 10.34 -4.59
C LYS A 3 -12.48 9.26 -5.58
N ILE A 4 -13.15 8.25 -5.05
CA ILE A 4 -13.73 7.10 -5.76
C ILE A 4 -15.23 7.17 -5.59
N SER A 5 -15.98 7.11 -6.68
CA SER A 5 -17.44 7.26 -6.68
C SER A 5 -18.08 6.16 -7.50
N ASN A 6 -18.85 5.28 -6.82
CA ASN A 6 -19.62 4.18 -7.41
C ASN A 6 -18.80 3.26 -8.34
N VAL A 7 -17.55 2.96 -7.97
CA VAL A 7 -16.66 2.14 -8.79
C VAL A 7 -17.07 0.67 -8.73
N THR A 8 -17.27 0.08 -9.91
CA THR A 8 -17.58 -1.34 -10.09
C THR A 8 -16.51 -1.96 -11.00
N LYS A 9 -16.12 -3.21 -10.70
CA LYS A 9 -15.19 -3.99 -11.51
C LYS A 9 -15.55 -5.45 -11.52
N SER A 10 -15.67 -6.03 -12.73
CA SER A 10 -15.87 -7.44 -12.99
C SER A 10 -14.69 -7.99 -13.79
N PHE A 11 -14.47 -9.28 -13.74
CA PHE A 11 -13.52 -10.00 -14.58
C PHE A 11 -14.20 -11.15 -15.28
N SER A 12 -13.75 -11.50 -16.49
CA SER A 12 -14.25 -12.65 -17.25
C SER A 12 -14.10 -13.93 -16.44
N GLY A 13 -15.16 -14.74 -16.38
CA GLY A 13 -15.19 -16.01 -15.63
C GLY A 13 -15.52 -15.87 -14.14
N VAL A 14 -15.79 -14.66 -13.64
CA VAL A 14 -16.27 -14.41 -12.27
C VAL A 14 -17.72 -13.95 -12.35
N PHE A 15 -18.64 -14.68 -11.69
CA PHE A 15 -20.07 -14.39 -11.75
C PHE A 15 -20.45 -13.04 -11.14
N GLU A 16 -19.80 -12.67 -10.05
CA GLU A 16 -20.07 -11.41 -9.35
C GLU A 16 -18.98 -10.38 -9.56
N PRO A 17 -19.33 -9.08 -9.57
CA PRO A 17 -18.32 -8.02 -9.58
C PRO A 17 -17.38 -8.13 -8.36
N VAL A 18 -16.07 -8.03 -8.63
CA VAL A 18 -15.03 -8.00 -7.59
C VAL A 18 -15.08 -6.70 -6.78
N LEU A 19 -15.51 -5.60 -7.42
CA LEU A 19 -15.84 -4.35 -6.72
C LEU A 19 -17.30 -3.96 -7.04
N LYS A 20 -18.08 -3.65 -6.01
CA LYS A 20 -19.53 -3.42 -6.07
C LYS A 20 -19.84 -1.98 -5.61
N ARG A 21 -19.84 -1.02 -6.54
CA ARG A 21 -20.17 0.40 -6.29
C ARG A 21 -19.38 1.00 -5.14
N VAL A 22 -18.08 0.76 -5.12
CA VAL A 22 -17.18 1.25 -4.06
C VAL A 22 -17.15 2.78 -4.06
N ASN A 23 -17.33 3.37 -2.89
CA ASN A 23 -17.20 4.80 -2.62
C ASN A 23 -16.12 4.99 -1.57
N LEU A 24 -15.13 5.84 -1.85
CA LEU A 24 -14.06 6.18 -0.91
C LEU A 24 -13.53 7.58 -1.23
N SER A 25 -13.38 8.41 -0.22
CA SER A 25 -12.73 9.71 -0.35
C SER A 25 -11.63 9.81 0.71
N LEU A 26 -10.38 10.04 0.29
CA LEU A 26 -9.27 10.34 1.19
C LEU A 26 -8.91 11.82 1.04
N GLU A 27 -8.83 12.49 2.19
CA GLU A 27 -8.39 13.87 2.27
C GLU A 27 -6.87 13.98 1.97
N GLU A 28 -6.40 15.20 1.71
CA GLU A 28 -4.98 15.44 1.50
C GLU A 28 -4.20 15.15 2.79
N GLY A 29 -3.16 14.32 2.68
CA GLY A 29 -2.35 13.90 3.82
C GLY A 29 -2.99 12.84 4.73
N GLU A 30 -4.21 12.38 4.43
CA GLU A 30 -4.87 11.31 5.21
C GLU A 30 -4.15 9.97 5.00
N PHE A 31 -3.84 9.29 6.09
CA PHE A 31 -3.30 7.95 6.08
C PHE A 31 -4.40 6.94 6.45
N CYS A 32 -4.88 6.21 5.45
CA CYS A 32 -5.93 5.20 5.62
C CYS A 32 -5.36 3.79 5.54
N THR A 33 -5.70 2.95 6.51
CA THR A 33 -5.42 1.50 6.47
C THR A 33 -6.63 0.75 5.91
N LEU A 34 -6.37 -0.23 5.05
CA LEU A 34 -7.36 -1.07 4.40
C LEU A 34 -7.12 -2.53 4.76
N ILE A 35 -8.11 -3.16 5.39
CA ILE A 35 -8.10 -4.57 5.76
C ILE A 35 -9.25 -5.32 5.08
N GLY A 36 -9.25 -6.63 5.18
CA GLY A 36 -10.31 -7.52 4.66
C GLY A 36 -9.76 -8.88 4.27
N ALA A 37 -10.61 -9.88 4.15
CA ALA A 37 -10.26 -11.23 3.75
C ALA A 37 -9.62 -11.28 2.34
N ASN A 38 -8.95 -12.39 2.03
CA ASN A 38 -8.48 -12.65 0.68
C ASN A 38 -9.67 -12.70 -0.27
N GLY A 39 -9.50 -12.12 -1.48
CA GLY A 39 -10.60 -12.03 -2.44
C GLY A 39 -11.63 -10.92 -2.17
N SER A 40 -11.50 -10.13 -1.09
CA SER A 40 -12.45 -9.04 -0.81
C SER A 40 -12.38 -7.84 -1.77
N GLY A 41 -11.38 -7.80 -2.69
CA GLY A 41 -11.24 -6.76 -3.71
C GLY A 41 -10.17 -5.70 -3.42
N LYS A 42 -9.41 -5.79 -2.32
CA LYS A 42 -8.41 -4.78 -1.90
C LYS A 42 -7.37 -4.46 -2.98
N SER A 43 -6.67 -5.48 -3.48
CA SER A 43 -5.62 -5.27 -4.51
C SER A 43 -6.22 -4.83 -5.83
N THR A 44 -7.46 -5.26 -6.17
CA THR A 44 -8.19 -4.75 -7.34
C THR A 44 -8.48 -3.25 -7.19
N LEU A 45 -8.90 -2.81 -5.99
CA LEU A 45 -9.12 -1.39 -5.71
C LEU A 45 -7.84 -0.59 -5.88
N LEU A 46 -6.69 -1.06 -5.34
CA LEU A 46 -5.40 -0.39 -5.53
C LEU A 46 -5.01 -0.30 -7.00
N LYS A 47 -5.16 -1.38 -7.77
CA LYS A 47 -4.84 -1.41 -9.21
C LYS A 47 -5.71 -0.46 -10.03
N ILE A 48 -6.96 -0.26 -9.63
CA ILE A 48 -7.83 0.75 -10.23
C ILE A 48 -7.39 2.17 -9.82
N ILE A 49 -7.02 2.39 -8.56
CA ILE A 49 -6.50 3.67 -8.10
C ILE A 49 -5.17 4.01 -8.78
N SER A 50 -4.27 3.04 -8.99
CA SER A 50 -3.00 3.27 -9.70
C SER A 50 -3.20 3.52 -11.21
N GLY A 51 -4.33 3.06 -11.77
CA GLY A 51 -4.60 3.11 -13.21
C GLY A 51 -4.11 1.88 -13.98
N GLU A 52 -3.64 0.83 -13.27
CA GLU A 52 -3.29 -0.46 -13.88
C GLU A 52 -4.55 -1.17 -14.43
N TYR A 53 -5.68 -1.04 -13.74
CA TYR A 53 -6.97 -1.52 -14.20
C TYR A 53 -7.94 -0.37 -14.45
N VAL A 54 -8.80 -0.54 -15.47
CA VAL A 54 -9.91 0.37 -15.75
C VAL A 54 -11.16 -0.15 -15.04
N ALA A 55 -11.89 0.75 -14.35
CA ALA A 55 -13.18 0.44 -13.78
C ALA A 55 -14.23 0.24 -14.88
N ASP A 56 -15.19 -0.66 -14.67
CA ASP A 56 -16.29 -0.89 -15.63
C ASP A 56 -17.33 0.23 -15.51
N SER A 57 -17.49 0.80 -14.31
CA SER A 57 -18.34 1.96 -14.06
C SER A 57 -17.84 2.77 -12.87
N GLY A 58 -18.39 3.97 -12.71
CA GLY A 58 -18.00 4.90 -11.65
C GLY A 58 -16.94 5.90 -12.09
N LYS A 59 -16.41 6.67 -11.15
CA LYS A 59 -15.41 7.73 -11.41
C LYS A 59 -14.31 7.71 -10.36
N ILE A 60 -13.09 8.02 -10.78
CA ILE A 60 -11.93 8.19 -9.91
C ILE A 60 -11.32 9.56 -10.20
N LYS A 61 -11.17 10.36 -9.16
CA LYS A 61 -10.46 11.63 -9.19
C LYS A 61 -9.22 11.52 -8.31
N ARG A 62 -8.07 11.88 -8.88
CA ARG A 62 -6.76 11.88 -8.22
C ARG A 62 -6.15 13.27 -8.39
N ASP A 63 -5.85 13.93 -7.28
CA ASP A 63 -5.20 15.24 -7.32
C ASP A 63 -3.68 15.03 -7.12
N GLY A 64 -3.01 14.62 -8.17
CA GLY A 64 -1.57 14.39 -8.25
C GLY A 64 -1.18 12.99 -8.71
N GLU A 65 0.12 12.79 -8.84
CA GLU A 65 0.70 11.52 -9.23
C GLU A 65 0.55 10.48 -8.13
N VAL A 66 0.49 9.21 -8.52
CA VAL A 66 0.37 8.04 -7.64
C VAL A 66 1.67 7.26 -7.67
N SER A 67 2.23 6.97 -6.51
CA SER A 67 3.27 5.96 -6.35
C SER A 67 2.70 4.73 -5.68
N GLN A 68 3.24 3.56 -6.01
CA GLN A 68 2.76 2.29 -5.48
C GLN A 68 3.92 1.39 -5.09
N VAL A 69 3.79 0.74 -3.94
CA VAL A 69 4.59 -0.42 -3.56
C VAL A 69 3.70 -1.65 -3.67
N VAL A 70 4.05 -2.53 -4.60
CA VAL A 70 3.31 -3.77 -4.85
C VAL A 70 3.92 -4.93 -4.07
N GLN A 71 3.13 -5.95 -3.80
CA GLN A 71 3.57 -7.17 -3.11
C GLN A 71 4.69 -7.88 -3.89
N GLU A 72 4.64 -7.88 -5.22
CA GLU A 72 5.70 -8.43 -6.08
C GLU A 72 6.84 -7.41 -6.28
N VAL A 73 7.89 -7.54 -5.49
CA VAL A 73 9.04 -6.61 -5.44
C VAL A 73 9.69 -6.33 -6.80
N ASN A 74 9.67 -7.31 -7.70
CA ASN A 74 10.30 -7.18 -9.02
C ASN A 74 9.55 -6.22 -9.96
N LYS A 75 8.30 -5.86 -9.67
CA LYS A 75 7.52 -4.93 -10.51
C LYS A 75 7.84 -3.46 -10.26
N GLY A 76 8.45 -3.13 -9.11
CA GLY A 76 8.78 -1.75 -8.75
C GLY A 76 10.26 -1.40 -8.84
N THR A 77 11.12 -2.36 -9.27
CA THR A 77 12.58 -2.20 -9.29
C THR A 77 13.19 -2.84 -10.53
N ILE A 78 14.41 -2.42 -10.90
CA ILE A 78 15.19 -3.03 -11.98
C ILE A 78 16.33 -3.83 -11.35
N PRO A 79 16.24 -5.18 -11.26
CA PRO A 79 17.18 -6.00 -10.51
C PRO A 79 18.64 -5.94 -11.02
N SER A 80 18.85 -5.69 -12.32
CA SER A 80 20.18 -5.58 -12.92
C SER A 80 20.87 -4.25 -12.65
N MET A 81 20.14 -3.22 -12.24
CA MET A 81 20.69 -1.91 -11.88
C MET A 81 21.11 -1.90 -10.41
N THR A 82 22.08 -1.05 -10.09
CA THR A 82 22.51 -0.83 -8.70
C THR A 82 21.39 -0.20 -7.87
N MET A 83 21.48 -0.31 -6.56
CA MET A 83 20.55 0.35 -5.64
C MET A 83 20.53 1.86 -5.87
N LEU A 84 21.70 2.48 -6.05
CA LEU A 84 21.84 3.90 -6.34
C LEU A 84 21.09 4.29 -7.61
N GLU A 85 21.29 3.54 -8.70
CA GLU A 85 20.64 3.79 -9.98
C GLU A 85 19.11 3.66 -9.88
N ASN A 86 18.60 2.60 -9.22
CA ASN A 86 17.17 2.43 -9.00
C ASN A 86 16.56 3.63 -8.26
N ILE A 87 17.16 4.05 -7.16
CA ILE A 87 16.65 5.18 -6.37
C ILE A 87 16.76 6.49 -7.18
N ALA A 88 17.86 6.69 -7.89
CA ALA A 88 18.07 7.88 -8.70
C ALA A 88 17.06 8.02 -9.85
N LEU A 89 16.65 6.93 -10.48
CA LEU A 89 15.62 6.94 -11.53
C LEU A 89 14.32 7.60 -11.08
N ILE A 90 13.95 7.42 -9.83
CA ILE A 90 12.70 7.95 -9.28
C ILE A 90 12.88 9.35 -8.68
N CYS A 91 14.01 9.56 -7.98
CA CYS A 91 14.27 10.83 -7.29
C CYS A 91 14.70 11.97 -8.21
N VAL A 92 15.23 11.66 -9.39
CA VAL A 92 15.80 12.65 -10.32
C VAL A 92 14.86 12.85 -11.50
N LYS A 93 14.04 13.89 -11.46
CA LYS A 93 13.07 14.25 -12.53
C LYS A 93 13.71 14.62 -13.88
N THR A 94 15.03 14.81 -13.93
CA THR A 94 15.78 15.11 -15.17
C THR A 94 16.99 14.21 -15.26
N PRO A 95 17.03 13.24 -16.18
CA PRO A 95 18.18 12.38 -16.37
C PRO A 95 19.33 13.17 -17.02
N ARG A 96 20.23 13.69 -16.22
CA ARG A 96 21.56 14.15 -16.66
C ARG A 96 22.59 13.22 -16.07
N PHE A 97 23.34 12.54 -16.89
CA PHE A 97 24.39 11.57 -16.54
C PHE A 97 25.40 12.05 -15.49
N SER A 98 25.47 13.35 -15.23
CA SER A 98 26.38 13.98 -14.27
C SER A 98 25.89 14.00 -12.81
N PHE A 99 24.66 13.55 -12.50
CA PHE A 99 24.04 13.79 -11.20
C PHE A 99 24.10 12.62 -10.22
N TYR A 100 24.40 11.40 -10.66
CA TYR A 100 24.38 10.22 -9.79
C TYR A 100 25.35 10.35 -8.60
N GLY A 101 26.56 10.87 -8.81
CA GLY A 101 27.56 11.02 -7.75
C GLY A 101 27.20 12.07 -6.69
N ARG A 102 26.49 13.14 -7.07
CA ARG A 102 26.11 14.21 -6.12
C ARG A 102 25.03 13.79 -5.14
N HIS A 103 24.10 12.91 -5.56
CA HIS A 103 23.03 12.43 -4.71
C HIS A 103 23.36 11.14 -3.95
N LYS A 104 24.52 10.53 -4.22
CA LYS A 104 24.93 9.28 -3.57
C LYS A 104 24.97 9.40 -2.06
N ASN A 105 25.55 10.48 -1.53
CA ASN A 105 25.64 10.69 -0.10
C ASN A 105 24.26 10.91 0.54
N ASP A 106 23.39 11.74 -0.07
CA ASP A 106 22.03 11.97 0.41
C ASP A 106 21.19 10.69 0.41
N ILE A 107 21.34 9.86 -0.62
CA ILE A 107 20.68 8.56 -0.72
C ILE A 107 21.24 7.60 0.33
N ALA A 108 22.56 7.53 0.48
CA ALA A 108 23.21 6.71 1.50
C ALA A 108 22.78 7.11 2.92
N ASP A 109 22.66 8.39 3.20
CA ASP A 109 22.22 8.89 4.50
C ASP A 109 20.76 8.54 4.79
N LYS A 110 19.87 8.62 3.79
CA LYS A 110 18.50 8.15 3.91
C LYS A 110 18.43 6.65 4.21
N ILE A 111 19.22 5.83 3.50
CA ILE A 111 19.27 4.38 3.74
C ILE A 111 19.84 4.10 5.13
N ARG A 112 20.92 4.80 5.51
CA ARG A 112 21.54 4.67 6.84
C ARG A 112 20.59 5.02 7.97
N SER A 113 19.68 5.99 7.76
CA SER A 113 18.67 6.39 8.76
C SER A 113 17.68 5.27 9.11
N LEU A 114 17.55 4.24 8.29
CA LEU A 114 16.78 3.03 8.60
C LEU A 114 17.50 2.09 9.58
N ASN A 115 18.80 2.27 9.77
CA ASN A 115 19.65 1.46 10.68
C ASN A 115 19.57 -0.06 10.40
N ILE A 116 19.53 -0.43 9.11
CA ILE A 116 19.40 -1.82 8.63
C ILE A 116 20.63 -2.31 7.85
N GLY A 117 21.66 -1.46 7.73
CA GLY A 117 22.95 -1.81 7.09
C GLY A 117 22.87 -1.97 5.57
N LEU A 118 21.84 -1.45 4.91
CA LEU A 118 21.71 -1.52 3.45
C LEU A 118 22.61 -0.52 2.71
N GLU A 119 23.11 0.52 3.36
CA GLU A 119 23.98 1.53 2.76
C GLU A 119 25.26 0.96 2.15
N LYS A 120 25.74 -0.18 2.66
CA LYS A 120 26.90 -0.89 2.13
C LYS A 120 26.67 -1.56 0.77
N PHE A 121 25.41 -1.72 0.37
CA PHE A 121 25.03 -2.30 -0.92
C PHE A 121 24.67 -1.26 -1.97
N ILE A 122 24.93 0.04 -1.71
CA ILE A 122 24.45 1.14 -2.56
C ILE A 122 24.94 1.02 -4.02
N ASP A 123 26.16 0.49 -4.23
CA ASP A 123 26.76 0.28 -5.55
C ASP A 123 26.56 -1.15 -6.08
N GLN A 124 25.79 -1.99 -5.39
CA GLN A 124 25.53 -3.36 -5.81
C GLN A 124 24.20 -3.46 -6.56
N PRO A 125 24.09 -4.35 -7.56
CA PRO A 125 22.81 -4.63 -8.23
C PRO A 125 21.76 -5.09 -7.22
N LEU A 126 20.51 -4.72 -7.43
CA LEU A 126 19.41 -5.14 -6.54
C LEU A 126 19.21 -6.66 -6.54
N SER A 127 19.66 -7.36 -7.58
CA SER A 127 19.60 -8.84 -7.66
C SER A 127 20.34 -9.55 -6.54
N VAL A 128 21.36 -8.93 -5.92
CA VAL A 128 22.11 -9.53 -4.79
C VAL A 128 21.39 -9.38 -3.45
N LEU A 129 20.36 -8.54 -3.38
CA LEU A 129 19.58 -8.31 -2.17
C LEU A 129 18.51 -9.39 -1.97
N SER A 130 18.20 -9.69 -0.71
CA SER A 130 17.04 -10.53 -0.38
C SER A 130 15.73 -9.87 -0.82
N GLY A 131 14.63 -10.67 -0.92
CA GLY A 131 13.30 -10.15 -1.25
C GLY A 131 12.86 -9.01 -0.32
N GLY A 132 13.03 -9.18 0.99
CA GLY A 132 12.70 -8.15 1.98
C GLY A 132 13.56 -6.89 1.86
N GLN A 133 14.86 -7.03 1.59
CA GLN A 133 15.73 -5.87 1.34
C GLN A 133 15.30 -5.10 0.10
N ARG A 134 14.95 -5.79 -0.99
CA ARG A 134 14.40 -5.15 -2.20
C ARG A 134 13.07 -4.46 -1.92
N GLN A 135 12.21 -5.06 -1.11
CA GLN A 135 10.93 -4.46 -0.69
C GLN A 135 11.17 -3.15 0.08
N THR A 136 12.15 -3.13 0.96
CA THR A 136 12.56 -1.91 1.67
C THR A 136 12.99 -0.82 0.70
N ILE A 137 13.82 -1.16 -0.29
CA ILE A 137 14.27 -0.19 -1.30
C ILE A 137 13.09 0.30 -2.15
N ALA A 138 12.19 -0.58 -2.60
CA ALA A 138 10.98 -0.19 -3.33
C ALA A 138 10.11 0.79 -2.53
N THR A 139 9.99 0.56 -1.22
CA THR A 139 9.26 1.47 -0.32
C THR A 139 9.94 2.85 -0.22
N LEU A 140 11.26 2.88 -0.06
CA LEU A 140 12.03 4.12 -0.07
C LEU A 140 11.88 4.90 -1.38
N MET A 141 11.92 4.18 -2.51
CA MET A 141 11.72 4.76 -3.83
C MET A 141 10.33 5.40 -3.93
N ALA A 142 9.27 4.68 -3.56
CA ALA A 142 7.91 5.19 -3.60
C ALA A 142 7.69 6.42 -2.72
N LEU A 143 8.23 6.41 -1.49
CA LEU A 143 8.18 7.55 -0.56
C LEU A 143 8.91 8.80 -1.08
N ASN A 144 9.94 8.63 -1.90
CA ASN A 144 10.74 9.75 -2.44
C ASN A 144 10.43 10.07 -3.91
N SER A 145 9.39 9.49 -4.49
CA SER A 145 8.99 9.71 -5.90
C SER A 145 8.49 11.14 -6.20
N GLY A 146 8.13 11.90 -5.18
CA GLY A 146 7.48 13.20 -5.33
C GLY A 146 6.00 13.11 -5.68
N SER A 147 5.40 11.92 -5.63
CA SER A 147 3.95 11.71 -5.80
C SER A 147 3.19 12.24 -4.59
N LYS A 148 1.93 12.62 -4.79
CA LYS A 148 1.04 13.07 -3.70
C LYS A 148 0.22 11.94 -3.08
N ILE A 149 0.06 10.85 -3.81
CA ILE A 149 -0.72 9.69 -3.39
C ILE A 149 0.22 8.49 -3.31
N LEU A 150 0.20 7.79 -2.19
CA LEU A 150 0.99 6.58 -1.94
C LEU A 150 0.06 5.38 -1.72
N LEU A 151 0.29 4.32 -2.49
CA LEU A 151 -0.41 3.05 -2.35
C LEU A 151 0.57 1.99 -1.85
N LEU A 152 0.23 1.33 -0.76
CA LEU A 152 1.06 0.29 -0.15
C LEU A 152 0.27 -1.03 -0.11
N ASP A 153 0.71 -2.03 -0.87
CA ASP A 153 0.10 -3.36 -0.89
C ASP A 153 0.98 -4.34 -0.14
N GLU A 154 0.68 -4.56 1.14
CA GLU A 154 1.39 -5.50 2.03
C GLU A 154 2.91 -5.32 2.03
N HIS A 155 3.36 -4.08 1.99
CA HIS A 155 4.76 -3.71 1.75
C HIS A 155 5.78 -4.18 2.80
N THR A 156 5.33 -4.81 3.87
CA THR A 156 6.18 -5.37 4.94
C THR A 156 6.07 -6.90 5.06
N SER A 157 5.20 -7.56 4.29
CA SER A 157 4.90 -8.99 4.46
C SER A 157 6.08 -9.93 4.21
N ALA A 158 7.04 -9.52 3.37
CA ALA A 158 8.24 -10.31 3.04
C ALA A 158 9.42 -10.11 4.01
N LEU A 159 9.21 -9.36 5.11
CA LEU A 159 10.24 -8.98 6.08
C LEU A 159 10.13 -9.82 7.36
N ASP A 160 11.27 -10.00 8.04
CA ASP A 160 11.25 -10.48 9.42
C ASP A 160 10.60 -9.46 10.38
N PRO A 161 10.10 -9.88 11.57
CA PRO A 161 9.32 -9.01 12.45
C PRO A 161 10.04 -7.72 12.88
N LYS A 162 11.37 -7.77 13.07
CA LYS A 162 12.16 -6.61 13.44
C LYS A 162 12.21 -5.60 12.30
N MET A 163 12.44 -6.08 11.09
CA MET A 163 12.49 -5.26 9.89
C MET A 163 11.10 -4.70 9.52
N GLN A 164 10.03 -5.48 9.72
CA GLN A 164 8.65 -5.00 9.57
C GLN A 164 8.40 -3.77 10.43
N THR A 165 8.71 -3.85 11.72
CA THR A 165 8.52 -2.74 12.66
C THR A 165 9.31 -1.51 12.24
N LEU A 166 10.60 -1.66 11.91
CA LEU A 166 11.46 -0.55 11.49
C LEU A 166 10.95 0.11 10.20
N LEU A 167 10.58 -0.68 9.20
CA LEU A 167 10.07 -0.14 7.94
C LEU A 167 8.71 0.54 8.11
N MET A 168 7.82 -0.03 8.92
CA MET A 168 6.52 0.57 9.22
C MET A 168 6.65 1.92 9.94
N GLU A 169 7.52 2.01 10.95
CA GLU A 169 7.77 3.26 11.66
C GLU A 169 8.37 4.32 10.75
N TYR A 170 9.33 3.94 9.92
CA TYR A 170 9.91 4.82 8.91
C TYR A 170 8.86 5.29 7.90
N THR A 171 8.03 4.37 7.39
CA THR A 171 6.95 4.67 6.44
C THR A 171 5.95 5.66 7.05
N ALA A 172 5.44 5.38 8.25
CA ALA A 172 4.47 6.24 8.92
C ALA A 172 5.04 7.65 9.20
N LYS A 173 6.29 7.73 9.66
CA LYS A 173 6.98 9.01 9.89
C LYS A 173 7.17 9.79 8.58
N SER A 174 7.54 9.09 7.49
CA SER A 174 7.76 9.72 6.18
C SER A 174 6.46 10.20 5.56
N VAL A 175 5.39 9.41 5.63
CA VAL A 175 4.04 9.77 5.15
C VAL A 175 3.58 11.07 5.81
N ARG A 176 3.68 11.17 7.13
CA ARG A 176 3.31 12.38 7.87
C ARG A 176 4.19 13.58 7.52
N LYS A 177 5.52 13.38 7.47
CA LYS A 177 6.48 14.45 7.15
C LYS A 177 6.28 15.01 5.76
N LEU A 178 5.93 14.16 4.78
CA LEU A 178 5.77 14.53 3.37
C LEU A 178 4.32 14.92 3.03
N GLY A 179 3.37 14.76 3.96
CA GLY A 179 1.95 15.04 3.72
C GLY A 179 1.32 14.14 2.65
N LEU A 180 1.76 12.87 2.57
CA LEU A 180 1.28 11.95 1.53
C LEU A 180 -0.12 11.43 1.87
N THR A 181 -1.05 11.55 0.91
CA THR A 181 -2.33 10.84 0.98
C THR A 181 -2.07 9.35 0.76
N THR A 182 -2.29 8.52 1.77
CA THR A 182 -1.82 7.13 1.75
C THR A 182 -2.96 6.15 1.94
N LEU A 183 -3.01 5.12 1.09
CA LEU A 183 -3.85 3.93 1.28
C LEU A 183 -2.95 2.71 1.43
N MET A 184 -2.98 2.08 2.60
CA MET A 184 -2.14 0.94 2.95
C MET A 184 -2.99 -0.31 3.19
N ILE A 185 -2.79 -1.35 2.38
CA ILE A 185 -3.32 -2.68 2.66
C ILE A 185 -2.38 -3.38 3.64
N THR A 186 -2.95 -3.97 4.66
CA THR A 186 -2.23 -4.82 5.62
C THR A 186 -3.09 -5.97 6.10
N HIS A 187 -2.47 -7.11 6.36
CA HIS A 187 -3.06 -8.24 7.09
C HIS A 187 -2.71 -8.22 8.58
N ASN A 188 -1.77 -7.36 8.98
CA ASN A 188 -1.40 -7.21 10.38
C ASN A 188 -2.41 -6.29 11.09
N MET A 189 -3.22 -6.86 11.97
CA MET A 189 -4.24 -6.12 12.72
C MET A 189 -3.64 -5.10 13.69
N GLU A 190 -2.44 -5.36 14.22
CA GLU A 190 -1.72 -4.41 15.08
C GLU A 190 -1.32 -3.18 14.28
N ASP A 191 -0.75 -3.37 13.08
CA ASP A 191 -0.41 -2.27 12.18
C ASP A 191 -1.66 -1.49 11.75
N ALA A 192 -2.76 -2.18 11.45
CA ALA A 192 -4.01 -1.55 11.08
C ALA A 192 -4.60 -0.67 12.19
N VAL A 193 -4.45 -1.10 13.46
CA VAL A 193 -4.88 -0.32 14.64
C VAL A 193 -3.88 0.80 14.96
N LYS A 194 -2.58 0.52 14.91
CA LYS A 194 -1.51 1.45 15.34
C LYS A 194 -1.30 2.59 14.37
N TYR A 195 -1.34 2.30 13.06
CA TYR A 195 -0.99 3.27 12.02
C TYR A 195 -2.25 3.79 11.30
N GLY A 196 -2.10 4.97 10.70
CA GLY A 196 -3.17 5.62 9.96
C GLY A 196 -4.19 6.35 10.84
N ASP A 197 -4.85 7.33 10.23
CA ASP A 197 -5.87 8.19 10.84
C ASP A 197 -7.27 7.61 10.62
N ARG A 198 -7.39 6.68 9.69
CA ARG A 198 -8.62 6.01 9.28
C ARG A 198 -8.36 4.53 9.01
N LEU A 199 -9.34 3.69 9.32
CA LEU A 199 -9.36 2.28 8.99
C LEU A 199 -10.63 1.96 8.21
N ILE A 200 -10.48 1.31 7.07
CA ILE A 200 -11.59 0.76 6.30
C ILE A 200 -11.44 -0.76 6.20
N MET A 201 -12.59 -1.46 6.20
CA MET A 201 -12.63 -2.90 5.97
C MET A 201 -13.43 -3.20 4.72
N MET A 202 -12.84 -4.00 3.83
CA MET A 202 -13.52 -4.52 2.65
C MET A 202 -13.99 -5.96 2.85
N HIS A 203 -15.22 -6.21 2.42
CA HIS A 203 -15.81 -7.54 2.36
C HIS A 203 -16.62 -7.70 1.08
N ARG A 204 -16.39 -8.78 0.32
CA ARG A 204 -17.10 -9.13 -0.94
C ARG A 204 -17.28 -7.94 -1.90
N GLY A 205 -16.22 -7.17 -2.11
CA GLY A 205 -16.18 -6.06 -3.05
C GLY A 205 -16.80 -4.75 -2.56
N GLN A 206 -17.15 -4.64 -1.28
CA GLN A 206 -17.74 -3.46 -0.66
C GLN A 206 -16.94 -3.00 0.56
N ILE A 207 -16.98 -1.71 0.88
CA ILE A 207 -16.51 -1.18 2.17
C ILE A 207 -17.64 -1.40 3.17
N VAL A 208 -17.36 -2.18 4.23
CA VAL A 208 -18.34 -2.57 5.27
C VAL A 208 -18.07 -1.90 6.61
N VAL A 209 -16.84 -1.43 6.83
CA VAL A 209 -16.46 -0.66 8.02
C VAL A 209 -15.63 0.53 7.57
N ASP A 210 -15.85 1.68 8.20
CA ASP A 210 -15.15 2.93 7.94
C ASP A 210 -15.02 3.70 9.24
N LEU A 211 -13.86 3.59 9.91
CA LEU A 211 -13.57 4.19 11.21
C LEU A 211 -12.54 5.30 11.07
N LYS A 212 -12.85 6.49 11.57
CA LYS A 212 -11.96 7.66 11.57
C LYS A 212 -12.09 8.48 12.85
N GLY A 213 -11.12 9.37 13.05
CA GLY A 213 -11.10 10.25 14.21
C GLY A 213 -11.18 9.48 15.53
N HIS A 214 -12.13 9.83 16.39
CA HIS A 214 -12.28 9.24 17.71
C HIS A 214 -12.56 7.73 17.70
N GLU A 215 -13.34 7.24 16.73
CA GLU A 215 -13.61 5.80 16.59
C GLU A 215 -12.33 5.02 16.29
N LYS A 216 -11.49 5.55 15.38
CA LYS A 216 -10.21 4.92 15.02
C LYS A 216 -9.20 5.01 16.17
N SER A 217 -9.11 6.15 16.88
CA SER A 217 -8.14 6.34 17.96
C SER A 217 -8.40 5.48 19.20
N ASN A 218 -9.65 5.08 19.43
CA ASN A 218 -10.04 4.20 20.54
C ASN A 218 -10.17 2.72 20.14
N LEU A 219 -9.88 2.40 18.87
CA LEU A 219 -10.03 1.04 18.36
C LEU A 219 -9.02 0.10 19.06
N LYS A 220 -9.52 -1.00 19.61
CA LYS A 220 -8.72 -2.08 20.16
C LYS A 220 -8.62 -3.23 19.15
N ILE A 221 -7.50 -3.95 19.18
CA ILE A 221 -7.27 -5.10 18.29
C ILE A 221 -8.40 -6.14 18.44
N GLN A 222 -8.83 -6.41 19.68
CA GLN A 222 -9.90 -7.37 19.93
C GLN A 222 -11.22 -6.97 19.28
N SER A 223 -11.61 -5.69 19.37
CA SER A 223 -12.82 -5.19 18.71
C SER A 223 -12.73 -5.28 17.19
N LEU A 224 -11.53 -5.04 16.63
CA LEU A 224 -11.29 -5.18 15.20
C LEU A 224 -11.43 -6.64 14.76
N LEU A 225 -10.88 -7.60 15.51
CA LEU A 225 -11.02 -9.04 15.26
C LEU A 225 -12.48 -9.50 15.34
N GLU A 226 -13.25 -9.03 16.32
CA GLU A 226 -14.68 -9.32 16.44
C GLU A 226 -15.47 -8.82 15.22
N MET A 227 -15.18 -7.60 14.75
CA MET A 227 -15.78 -7.07 13.51
C MET A 227 -15.40 -7.94 12.31
N PHE A 228 -14.14 -8.33 12.20
CA PHE A 228 -13.64 -9.14 11.08
C PHE A 228 -14.34 -10.50 11.04
N HIS A 229 -14.39 -11.24 12.15
CA HIS A 229 -15.06 -12.54 12.26
C HIS A 229 -16.55 -12.43 11.97
N LYS A 230 -17.24 -11.39 12.46
CA LYS A 230 -18.66 -11.19 12.18
C LYS A 230 -18.97 -11.14 10.69
N PHE A 231 -18.13 -10.49 9.88
CA PHE A 231 -18.33 -10.43 8.43
C PHE A 231 -17.92 -11.73 7.73
N GLU A 232 -16.94 -12.48 8.25
CA GLU A 232 -16.59 -13.80 7.72
C GLU A 232 -17.68 -14.84 8.01
N ASP A 233 -18.21 -14.91 9.24
CA ASP A 233 -19.27 -15.84 9.63
C ASP A 233 -20.56 -15.61 8.87
N GLN A 234 -20.96 -14.36 8.65
CA GLN A 234 -22.12 -14.04 7.82
C GLN A 234 -21.95 -14.56 6.38
N SER A 235 -20.73 -14.69 5.89
CA SER A 235 -20.47 -15.23 4.56
C SER A 235 -20.66 -16.75 4.47
N LEU A 236 -20.42 -17.48 5.54
CA LEU A 236 -20.62 -18.93 5.60
C LEU A 236 -22.10 -19.30 5.65
N LEU A 237 -22.92 -18.50 6.33
CA LEU A 237 -24.36 -18.71 6.42
C LEU A 237 -25.08 -18.52 5.08
N HIS A 238 -24.64 -17.57 4.26
CA HIS A 238 -25.25 -17.32 2.94
C HIS A 238 -24.82 -18.33 1.85
N CYS A 239 -23.68 -18.99 1.99
CA CYS A 239 -23.26 -20.07 1.07
C CYS A 239 -24.00 -21.39 1.33
N GLY A 240 -24.65 -21.55 2.49
CA GLY A 240 -25.42 -22.75 2.85
C GLY A 240 -26.85 -22.75 2.29
N GLU A 241 -27.42 -21.62 1.96
CA GLU A 241 -28.80 -21.52 1.47
C GLU A 241 -28.93 -21.65 -0.07
N GLU A 242 -27.87 -21.48 -0.83
CA GLU A 242 -27.89 -21.63 -2.30
C GLU A 242 -27.70 -23.08 -2.80
N ASN A 243 -27.41 -24.04 -1.94
CA ASN A 243 -27.24 -25.45 -2.29
C ASN A 243 -28.43 -26.36 -1.96
N VAL A 244 -29.60 -25.78 -1.67
CA VAL A 244 -30.85 -26.55 -1.42
C VAL A 244 -31.95 -25.98 -2.30
N ASN A 245 -31.83 -26.21 -3.63
CA ASN A 245 -32.96 -26.26 -4.57
C ASN A 245 -32.56 -26.95 -5.85
#